data_3f073de0de27d765b0a62ef5cb530d57
#
_entry.id   3f073de0de27d765b0a62ef5cb530d57
#
_cell.length_a   1.000
_cell.length_b   1.000
_cell.length_c   1.000
_cell.angle_alpha   90.00
_cell.angle_beta   90.00
_cell.angle_gamma   90.00
#
_symmetry.space_group_name_H-M   'P 1'
#
loop_
_entity.id
_entity.type
_entity.pdbx_description
1 polymer ?
#
loop_
_entity_poly.entity_id
_entity_poly.type
_entity_poly.pdbx_seq_one_letter_code
_entity_poly.pdbx_strand_id
1 'polypeptide(L)'
;MGGTAGWVPGYPTPAERHAKTVRLKALKARLCEVESRLDGGAVSVVRGGKNLLRKRNNLAAAGLTEDQWRRQWEAARLFLTADGEAGKPWGNETIRFNPDEGWLELKLPAPLASLANRPHGRYRLSCPVRFSYRGDEVAAQAAAGAIRYDITLDPASGRWYLDGSWKTAPRPVPPLAELRGDPVVAVDLNAG
;
A
#
# COMPACT_ATOMS: atom_id res chain seq x y z
N MET A 1 16.16 19.77 49.31
CA MET A 1 14.99 20.05 48.48
C MET A 1 14.59 18.74 47.84
N GLY A 2 13.56 18.08 48.38
CA GLY A 2 13.08 16.79 47.88
C GLY A 2 12.20 17.01 46.63
N GLY A 3 12.68 16.50 45.51
CA GLY A 3 11.87 16.43 44.29
C GLY A 3 10.72 15.45 44.50
N THR A 4 9.48 15.96 44.41
CA THR A 4 8.28 15.11 44.35
C THR A 4 8.34 14.24 43.10
N ALA A 5 8.62 12.96 43.30
CA ALA A 5 8.46 11.94 42.24
C ALA A 5 6.98 12.03 41.79
N GLY A 6 6.75 12.52 40.58
CA GLY A 6 5.41 12.62 40.02
C GLY A 6 4.79 11.22 39.98
N TRP A 7 3.65 11.10 40.64
CA TRP A 7 2.85 9.87 40.62
C TRP A 7 2.41 9.59 39.18
N VAL A 8 2.88 8.48 38.63
CA VAL A 8 2.43 7.99 37.32
C VAL A 8 1.17 7.16 37.55
N PRO A 9 0.02 7.53 36.96
CA PRO A 9 -1.20 6.76 37.11
C PRO A 9 -0.97 5.29 36.75
N GLY A 10 -1.31 4.40 37.66
CA GLY A 10 -1.29 2.96 37.41
C GLY A 10 -2.32 2.55 36.34
N TYR A 11 -2.22 1.34 35.88
CA TYR A 11 -3.23 0.80 34.95
C TYR A 11 -4.59 0.67 35.65
N PRO A 12 -5.70 1.03 34.96
CA PRO A 12 -7.04 1.01 35.54
C PRO A 12 -7.48 -0.36 36.03
N THR A 13 -7.01 -1.43 35.37
CA THR A 13 -7.35 -2.81 35.76
C THR A 13 -6.13 -3.74 35.69
N PRO A 14 -6.11 -4.84 36.53
CA PRO A 14 -5.09 -5.88 36.46
C PRO A 14 -5.01 -6.54 35.05
N ALA A 15 -6.13 -6.72 34.39
CA ALA A 15 -6.20 -7.29 33.03
C ALA A 15 -5.51 -6.39 32.01
N GLU A 16 -5.71 -5.10 32.08
CA GLU A 16 -5.04 -4.13 31.21
C GLU A 16 -3.53 -4.11 31.43
N ARG A 17 -3.10 -4.13 32.71
CA ARG A 17 -1.68 -4.24 33.07
C ARG A 17 -1.07 -5.52 32.50
N HIS A 18 -1.77 -6.64 32.62
CA HIS A 18 -1.31 -7.92 32.07
C HIS A 18 -1.17 -7.86 30.54
N ALA A 19 -2.20 -7.38 29.84
CA ALA A 19 -2.18 -7.24 28.38
C ALA A 19 -1.03 -6.36 27.88
N LYS A 20 -0.81 -5.20 28.52
CA LYS A 20 0.30 -4.30 28.19
C LYS A 20 1.66 -4.91 28.51
N THR A 21 1.77 -5.70 29.60
CA THR A 21 3.01 -6.41 29.93
C THR A 21 3.34 -7.47 28.88
N VAL A 22 2.35 -8.26 28.46
CA VAL A 22 2.52 -9.26 27.39
C VAL A 22 2.95 -8.59 26.09
N ARG A 23 2.26 -7.50 25.72
CA ARG A 23 2.62 -6.71 24.51
C ARG A 23 4.04 -6.15 24.59
N LEU A 24 4.45 -5.62 25.75
CA LEU A 24 5.81 -5.10 25.96
C LEU A 24 6.86 -6.20 25.81
N LYS A 25 6.63 -7.39 26.39
CA LYS A 25 7.51 -8.54 26.22
C LYS A 25 7.65 -8.94 24.76
N ALA A 26 6.54 -9.00 24.02
CA ALA A 26 6.55 -9.34 22.60
C ALA A 26 7.30 -8.30 21.76
N LEU A 27 7.13 -7.01 22.06
CA LEU A 27 7.85 -5.92 21.37
C LEU A 27 9.36 -5.96 21.67
N LYS A 28 9.76 -6.22 22.91
CA LYS A 28 11.18 -6.36 23.28
C LYS A 28 11.82 -7.56 22.58
N ALA A 29 11.15 -8.71 22.54
CA ALA A 29 11.64 -9.88 21.83
C ALA A 29 11.82 -9.60 20.32
N ARG A 30 10.84 -8.92 19.72
CA ARG A 30 10.93 -8.52 18.29
C ARG A 30 12.04 -7.49 18.04
N LEU A 31 12.24 -6.54 18.94
CA LEU A 31 13.33 -5.57 18.83
C LEU A 31 14.69 -6.30 18.85
N CYS A 32 14.92 -7.18 19.82
CA CYS A 32 16.14 -7.98 19.92
C CYS A 32 16.36 -8.83 18.65
N GLU A 33 15.31 -9.43 18.09
CA GLU A 33 15.39 -10.17 16.82
C GLU A 33 15.81 -9.27 15.65
N VAL A 34 15.25 -8.06 15.57
CA VAL A 34 15.58 -7.10 14.49
C VAL A 34 17.01 -6.59 14.64
N GLU A 35 17.44 -6.26 15.86
CA GLU A 35 18.82 -5.83 16.16
C GLU A 35 19.82 -6.93 15.80
N SER A 36 19.57 -8.17 16.22
CA SER A 36 20.43 -9.31 15.86
C SER A 36 20.55 -9.55 14.36
N ARG A 37 19.46 -9.34 13.60
CA ARG A 37 19.50 -9.42 12.14
C ARG A 37 20.26 -8.28 11.51
N LEU A 38 20.12 -7.07 12.05
CA LEU A 38 20.83 -5.88 11.59
C LEU A 38 22.32 -6.06 11.78
N ASP A 39 22.75 -6.51 12.97
CA ASP A 39 24.14 -6.79 13.32
C ASP A 39 24.74 -7.89 12.44
N GLY A 40 23.93 -8.90 12.11
CA GLY A 40 24.31 -9.98 11.18
C GLY A 40 24.26 -9.58 9.70
N GLY A 41 23.91 -8.34 9.36
CA GLY A 41 23.74 -7.88 7.98
C GLY A 41 22.57 -8.54 7.24
N ALA A 42 21.73 -9.29 7.96
CA ALA A 42 20.61 -10.02 7.39
C ALA A 42 19.33 -9.19 7.44
N VAL A 43 19.01 -8.47 6.38
CA VAL A 43 17.74 -7.77 6.24
C VAL A 43 16.69 -8.72 5.70
N SER A 44 15.75 -9.11 6.56
CA SER A 44 14.58 -9.88 6.15
C SER A 44 13.56 -8.95 5.49
N VAL A 45 13.48 -9.00 4.18
CA VAL A 45 12.45 -8.26 3.44
C VAL A 45 11.33 -9.23 3.05
N VAL A 46 10.20 -9.17 3.75
CA VAL A 46 8.99 -9.90 3.36
C VAL A 46 8.35 -9.18 2.19
N ARG A 47 8.27 -9.84 1.02
CA ARG A 47 7.70 -9.28 -0.20
C ARG A 47 6.86 -10.32 -0.91
N GLY A 48 5.77 -9.86 -1.55
CA GLY A 48 4.86 -10.73 -2.27
C GLY A 48 3.72 -11.35 -1.44
N GLY A 49 3.59 -10.94 -0.18
CA GLY A 49 2.49 -11.35 0.68
C GLY A 49 2.56 -12.79 1.19
N LYS A 50 1.59 -13.13 2.07
CA LYS A 50 1.49 -14.45 2.72
C LYS A 50 1.34 -15.61 1.73
N ASN A 51 0.72 -15.36 0.60
CA ASN A 51 0.45 -16.41 -0.40
C ASN A 51 1.74 -16.90 -1.07
N LEU A 52 2.62 -15.99 -1.49
CA LEU A 52 3.91 -16.36 -2.05
C LEU A 52 4.83 -17.03 -1.04
N LEU A 53 4.79 -16.60 0.23
CA LEU A 53 5.53 -17.27 1.31
C LEU A 53 5.04 -18.71 1.51
N ARG A 54 3.72 -18.92 1.53
CA ARG A 54 3.13 -20.27 1.66
C ARG A 54 3.51 -21.18 0.48
N LYS A 55 3.48 -20.66 -0.74
CA LYS A 55 3.92 -21.38 -1.94
C LYS A 55 5.40 -21.75 -1.86
N ARG A 56 6.26 -20.87 -1.35
CA ARG A 56 7.69 -21.17 -1.16
C ARG A 56 7.92 -22.38 -0.25
N ASN A 57 7.17 -22.46 0.83
CA ASN A 57 7.33 -23.53 1.82
C ASN A 57 6.81 -24.88 1.30
N ASN A 58 6.04 -24.89 0.22
CA ASN A 58 5.49 -26.11 -0.38
C ASN A 58 5.33 -25.96 -1.91
N LEU A 59 6.46 -25.89 -2.61
CA LEU A 59 6.51 -25.70 -4.06
C LEU A 59 5.81 -26.82 -4.83
N ALA A 60 5.99 -28.06 -4.38
CA ALA A 60 5.39 -29.22 -5.03
C ALA A 60 3.86 -29.16 -5.00
N ALA A 61 3.26 -28.85 -3.85
CA ALA A 61 1.80 -28.68 -3.73
C ALA A 61 1.27 -27.45 -4.51
N ALA A 62 2.13 -26.45 -4.72
CA ALA A 62 1.79 -25.28 -5.53
C ALA A 62 1.98 -25.49 -7.04
N GLY A 63 2.51 -26.66 -7.47
CA GLY A 63 2.81 -26.94 -8.86
C GLY A 63 3.87 -26.00 -9.46
N LEU A 64 4.80 -25.50 -8.64
CA LEU A 64 5.82 -24.53 -9.05
C LEU A 64 7.22 -25.09 -8.89
N THR A 65 8.11 -24.77 -9.83
CA THR A 65 9.55 -24.89 -9.63
C THR A 65 10.06 -23.68 -8.81
N GLU A 66 11.25 -23.79 -8.23
CA GLU A 66 11.88 -22.68 -7.50
C GLU A 66 12.06 -21.45 -8.40
N ASP A 67 12.47 -21.64 -9.65
CA ASP A 67 12.66 -20.54 -10.60
C ASP A 67 11.32 -19.85 -10.97
N GLN A 68 10.25 -20.64 -11.13
CA GLN A 68 8.92 -20.07 -11.37
C GLN A 68 8.43 -19.28 -10.16
N TRP A 69 8.65 -19.81 -8.96
CA TRP A 69 8.32 -19.08 -7.73
C TRP A 69 9.16 -17.80 -7.60
N ARG A 70 10.47 -17.87 -7.88
CA ARG A 70 11.38 -16.71 -7.82
C ARG A 70 10.92 -15.61 -8.78
N ARG A 71 10.57 -15.94 -10.01
CA ARG A 71 10.01 -14.97 -10.96
C ARG A 71 8.72 -14.31 -10.45
N GLN A 72 7.80 -15.10 -9.87
CA GLN A 72 6.59 -14.53 -9.26
C GLN A 72 6.92 -13.61 -8.09
N TRP A 73 7.89 -13.99 -7.26
CA TRP A 73 8.32 -13.20 -6.12
C TRP A 73 9.02 -11.89 -6.55
N GLU A 74 9.84 -11.93 -7.58
CA GLU A 74 10.47 -10.73 -8.16
C GLU A 74 9.42 -9.81 -8.77
N ALA A 75 8.49 -10.33 -9.56
CA ALA A 75 7.41 -9.55 -10.15
C ALA A 75 6.52 -8.88 -9.09
N ALA A 76 6.19 -9.58 -8.01
CA ALA A 76 5.41 -9.04 -6.90
C ALA A 76 6.12 -7.89 -6.13
N ARG A 77 7.38 -7.64 -6.40
CA ARG A 77 8.16 -6.51 -5.85
C ARG A 77 8.19 -5.29 -6.77
N LEU A 78 7.81 -5.47 -8.02
CA LEU A 78 7.81 -4.42 -9.03
C LEU A 78 6.49 -3.67 -8.98
N PHE A 79 6.30 -2.92 -7.90
CA PHE A 79 5.18 -2.01 -7.73
C PHE A 79 5.64 -0.74 -6.99
N LEU A 80 4.94 0.34 -7.24
CA LEU A 80 5.08 1.60 -6.51
C LEU A 80 3.69 2.10 -6.17
N THR A 81 3.47 2.35 -4.90
CA THR A 81 2.20 2.88 -4.38
C THR A 81 2.44 4.25 -3.75
N ALA A 82 1.56 5.19 -4.03
CA ALA A 82 1.54 6.48 -3.36
C ALA A 82 0.12 6.90 -3.01
N ASP A 83 -0.13 7.12 -1.74
CA ASP A 83 -1.41 7.63 -1.26
C ASP A 83 -1.64 9.07 -1.73
N GLY A 84 -2.89 9.39 -2.04
CA GLY A 84 -3.30 10.73 -2.42
C GLY A 84 -3.27 11.70 -1.25
N GLU A 85 -2.98 12.96 -1.56
CA GLU A 85 -2.96 14.04 -0.58
C GLU A 85 -3.70 15.26 -1.13
N ALA A 86 -4.75 15.68 -0.42
CA ALA A 86 -5.52 16.87 -0.80
C ALA A 86 -4.64 18.13 -0.74
N GLY A 87 -4.83 19.04 -1.68
CA GLY A 87 -4.06 20.27 -1.77
C GLY A 87 -2.68 20.12 -2.43
N LYS A 88 -2.30 18.92 -2.83
CA LYS A 88 -1.09 18.71 -3.63
C LYS A 88 -1.38 18.77 -5.13
N PRO A 89 -0.42 19.24 -5.93
CA PRO A 89 -0.57 19.23 -7.38
C PRO A 89 -0.95 17.83 -7.90
N TRP A 90 -2.02 17.77 -8.68
CA TRP A 90 -2.56 16.53 -9.25
C TRP A 90 -2.96 15.49 -8.18
N GLY A 91 -3.34 15.97 -6.98
CA GLY A 91 -3.86 15.14 -5.91
C GLY A 91 -2.87 14.17 -5.26
N ASN A 92 -1.57 14.27 -5.58
CA ASN A 92 -0.54 13.36 -5.05
C ASN A 92 0.84 14.01 -5.04
N GLU A 93 1.58 13.90 -3.95
CA GLU A 93 2.93 14.47 -3.87
C GLU A 93 3.99 13.57 -4.51
N THR A 94 3.84 12.26 -4.42
CA THR A 94 4.86 11.30 -4.87
C THR A 94 4.70 10.95 -6.35
N ILE A 95 3.48 10.64 -6.79
CA ILE A 95 3.16 10.29 -8.18
C ILE A 95 2.21 11.35 -8.72
N ARG A 96 2.64 12.13 -9.68
CA ARG A 96 1.84 13.17 -10.32
C ARG A 96 1.49 12.77 -11.73
N PHE A 97 0.22 12.70 -12.03
CA PHE A 97 -0.29 12.46 -13.37
C PHE A 97 -0.98 13.71 -13.90
N ASN A 98 -0.52 14.22 -15.04
CA ASN A 98 -1.21 15.28 -15.76
C ASN A 98 -2.08 14.66 -16.86
N PRO A 99 -3.41 14.70 -16.73
CA PRO A 99 -4.31 14.09 -17.70
C PRO A 99 -4.33 14.82 -19.06
N ASP A 100 -4.08 16.13 -19.06
CA ASP A 100 -4.16 16.95 -20.28
C ASP A 100 -2.98 16.66 -21.24
N GLU A 101 -1.78 16.54 -20.66
CA GLU A 101 -0.57 16.27 -21.44
C GLU A 101 -0.18 14.78 -21.43
N GLY A 102 -0.82 13.97 -20.59
CA GLY A 102 -0.57 12.53 -20.50
C GLY A 102 0.80 12.16 -19.95
N TRP A 103 1.44 13.01 -19.13
CA TRP A 103 2.71 12.66 -18.48
C TRP A 103 2.55 12.22 -17.04
N LEU A 104 3.52 11.43 -16.60
CA LEU A 104 3.66 10.96 -15.22
C LEU A 104 5.01 11.40 -14.65
N GLU A 105 4.99 11.97 -13.46
CA GLU A 105 6.18 12.33 -12.68
C GLU A 105 6.23 11.58 -11.36
N LEU A 106 7.41 11.04 -11.05
CA LEU A 106 7.70 10.36 -9.80
C LEU A 106 8.64 11.22 -8.95
N LYS A 107 8.36 11.33 -7.67
CA LYS A 107 9.31 11.90 -6.70
C LYS A 107 10.34 10.83 -6.37
N LEU A 108 11.59 11.08 -6.70
CA LEU A 108 12.65 10.13 -6.42
C LEU A 108 13.13 10.26 -4.97
N PRO A 109 13.45 9.15 -4.31
CA PRO A 109 14.13 9.16 -3.02
C PRO A 109 15.56 9.68 -3.16
N ALA A 110 16.13 10.18 -2.07
CA ALA A 110 17.45 10.80 -2.07
C ALA A 110 18.57 9.97 -2.75
N PRO A 111 18.67 8.63 -2.57
CA PRO A 111 19.68 7.82 -3.25
C PRO A 111 19.56 7.80 -4.79
N LEU A 112 18.37 8.11 -5.33
CA LEU A 112 18.11 8.14 -6.77
C LEU A 112 18.02 9.57 -7.33
N ALA A 113 18.31 10.58 -6.53
CA ALA A 113 18.17 11.99 -6.92
C ALA A 113 19.00 12.37 -8.18
N SER A 114 20.11 11.68 -8.42
CA SER A 114 20.93 11.87 -9.63
C SER A 114 20.22 11.49 -10.94
N LEU A 115 19.17 10.69 -10.87
CA LEU A 115 18.37 10.29 -12.02
C LEU A 115 17.27 11.30 -12.35
N ALA A 116 17.06 12.30 -11.50
CA ALA A 116 16.00 13.30 -11.71
C ALA A 116 16.23 14.10 -13.01
N ASN A 117 15.19 14.20 -13.82
CA ASN A 117 15.18 14.98 -15.06
C ASN A 117 14.28 16.21 -14.96
N ARG A 118 13.74 16.50 -13.76
CA ARG A 118 12.88 17.65 -13.45
C ARG A 118 13.29 18.25 -12.09
N PRO A 119 12.94 19.52 -11.84
CA PRO A 119 13.21 20.18 -10.56
C PRO A 119 12.67 19.41 -9.35
N HIS A 120 13.23 19.67 -8.19
CA HIS A 120 12.79 19.10 -6.90
C HIS A 120 12.92 17.57 -6.79
N GLY A 121 13.89 16.97 -7.50
CA GLY A 121 14.16 15.53 -7.45
C GLY A 121 13.03 14.69 -8.07
N ARG A 122 12.42 15.19 -9.14
CA ARG A 122 11.38 14.48 -9.88
C ARG A 122 11.91 13.86 -11.16
N TYR A 123 11.32 12.76 -11.52
CA TYR A 123 11.58 12.07 -12.77
C TYR A 123 10.29 11.98 -13.58
N ARG A 124 10.26 12.60 -14.75
CA ARG A 124 9.16 12.48 -15.69
C ARG A 124 9.44 11.33 -16.65
N LEU A 125 8.47 10.42 -16.77
CA LEU A 125 8.56 9.33 -17.74
C LEU A 125 8.56 9.88 -19.16
N SER A 126 9.32 9.23 -20.04
CA SER A 126 9.41 9.59 -21.47
C SER A 126 8.22 9.07 -22.29
N CYS A 127 7.45 8.13 -21.76
CA CYS A 127 6.27 7.58 -22.43
C CYS A 127 4.99 8.29 -21.96
N PRO A 128 4.01 8.48 -22.85
CA PRO A 128 2.70 8.99 -22.45
C PRO A 128 1.95 7.94 -21.64
N VAL A 129 1.15 8.41 -20.67
CA VAL A 129 0.27 7.60 -19.83
C VAL A 129 -1.17 7.96 -20.14
N ARG A 130 -2.03 6.97 -20.31
CA ARG A 130 -3.46 7.16 -20.56
C ARG A 130 -4.26 6.14 -19.75
N PHE A 131 -5.37 6.60 -19.20
CA PHE A 131 -6.38 5.73 -18.60
C PHE A 131 -7.38 5.33 -19.68
N SER A 132 -7.43 4.05 -20.02
CA SER A 132 -8.41 3.49 -20.97
C SER A 132 -9.78 3.28 -20.34
N TYR A 133 -9.85 3.24 -19.02
CA TYR A 133 -11.08 3.06 -18.25
C TYR A 133 -11.26 4.22 -17.28
N ARG A 134 -12.42 4.87 -17.32
CA ARG A 134 -12.81 6.00 -16.46
C ARG A 134 -11.78 7.16 -16.45
N GLY A 135 -11.12 7.42 -17.56
CA GLY A 135 -10.07 8.44 -17.65
C GLY A 135 -10.54 9.83 -17.26
N ASP A 136 -11.77 10.22 -17.64
CA ASP A 136 -12.36 11.53 -17.30
C ASP A 136 -12.57 11.66 -15.78
N GLU A 137 -12.97 10.59 -15.10
CA GLU A 137 -13.13 10.60 -13.65
C GLU A 137 -11.77 10.70 -12.94
N VAL A 138 -10.74 10.02 -13.45
CA VAL A 138 -9.36 10.14 -12.94
C VAL A 138 -8.87 11.59 -13.12
N ALA A 139 -9.10 12.18 -14.28
CA ALA A 139 -8.71 13.57 -14.58
C ALA A 139 -9.41 14.56 -13.63
N ALA A 140 -10.73 14.42 -13.50
CA ALA A 140 -11.51 15.25 -12.58
C ALA A 140 -11.04 15.11 -11.12
N GLN A 141 -10.76 13.88 -10.67
CA GLN A 141 -10.28 13.64 -9.31
C GLN A 141 -8.87 14.17 -9.09
N ALA A 142 -7.96 14.00 -10.04
CA ALA A 142 -6.61 14.55 -9.97
C ALA A 142 -6.60 16.08 -9.85
N ALA A 143 -7.54 16.75 -10.52
CA ALA A 143 -7.71 18.20 -10.43
C ALA A 143 -8.36 18.66 -9.12
N ALA A 144 -9.30 17.89 -8.57
CA ALA A 144 -10.15 18.31 -7.46
C ALA A 144 -9.70 17.83 -6.10
N GLY A 145 -8.96 16.73 -5.97
CA GLY A 145 -8.71 16.13 -4.67
C GLY A 145 -7.60 15.08 -4.63
N ALA A 146 -7.54 14.38 -3.50
CA ALA A 146 -6.57 13.32 -3.28
C ALA A 146 -6.86 12.11 -4.17
N ILE A 147 -5.84 11.60 -4.84
CA ILE A 147 -5.89 10.38 -5.63
C ILE A 147 -4.68 9.50 -5.31
N ARG A 148 -4.94 8.26 -4.96
CA ARG A 148 -3.90 7.25 -4.78
C ARG A 148 -3.57 6.65 -6.14
N TYR A 149 -2.29 6.48 -6.39
CA TYR A 149 -1.80 5.78 -7.57
C TYR A 149 -1.04 4.52 -7.18
N ASP A 150 -1.27 3.46 -7.94
CA ASP A 150 -0.52 2.21 -7.87
C ASP A 150 0.07 1.94 -9.26
N ILE A 151 1.39 1.80 -9.33
CA ILE A 151 2.11 1.38 -10.54
C ILE A 151 2.49 -0.07 -10.34
N THR A 152 2.06 -0.94 -11.23
CA THR A 152 2.27 -2.38 -11.13
C THR A 152 2.76 -2.97 -12.45
N LEU A 153 3.60 -4.01 -12.36
CA LEU A 153 3.98 -4.82 -13.50
C LEU A 153 3.10 -6.06 -13.57
N ASP A 154 2.44 -6.26 -14.71
CA ASP A 154 1.85 -7.56 -15.02
C ASP A 154 2.94 -8.52 -15.53
N PRO A 155 3.29 -9.57 -14.76
CA PRO A 155 4.36 -10.49 -15.15
C PRO A 155 4.02 -11.36 -16.35
N ALA A 156 2.75 -11.52 -16.69
CA ALA A 156 2.31 -12.33 -17.82
C ALA A 156 2.51 -11.60 -19.16
N SER A 157 2.17 -10.31 -19.20
CA SER A 157 2.30 -9.49 -20.41
C SER A 157 3.59 -8.66 -20.46
N GLY A 158 4.30 -8.50 -19.34
CA GLY A 158 5.45 -7.61 -19.19
C GLY A 158 5.08 -6.12 -19.26
N ARG A 159 3.81 -5.78 -19.13
CA ARG A 159 3.30 -4.42 -19.22
C ARG A 159 3.18 -3.77 -17.87
N TRP A 160 3.47 -2.48 -17.83
CA TRP A 160 3.24 -1.64 -16.66
C TRP A 160 1.86 -1.01 -16.75
N TYR A 161 1.18 -0.99 -15.61
CA TYR A 161 -0.13 -0.37 -15.44
C TYR A 161 -0.07 0.71 -14.39
N LEU A 162 -0.86 1.76 -14.58
CA LEU A 162 -1.13 2.79 -13.59
C LEU A 162 -2.60 2.71 -13.21
N ASP A 163 -2.86 2.45 -11.93
CA ASP A 163 -4.20 2.43 -11.37
C ASP A 163 -4.41 3.67 -10.49
N GLY A 164 -5.55 4.33 -10.64
CA GLY A 164 -5.97 5.44 -9.81
C GLY A 164 -7.14 5.06 -8.92
N SER A 165 -7.07 5.39 -7.63
CA SER A 165 -8.16 5.13 -6.67
C SER A 165 -8.36 6.30 -5.72
N TRP A 166 -9.61 6.53 -5.30
CA TRP A 166 -10.00 7.58 -4.36
C TRP A 166 -11.23 7.21 -3.58
N LYS A 167 -11.43 7.90 -2.47
CA LYS A 167 -12.64 7.76 -1.67
C LYS A 167 -13.76 8.60 -2.28
N THR A 168 -14.86 7.96 -2.62
CA THR A 168 -16.10 8.65 -2.98
C THR A 168 -16.96 8.87 -1.75
N ALA A 169 -17.78 9.92 -1.75
CA ALA A 169 -18.81 10.06 -0.74
C ALA A 169 -19.72 8.80 -0.75
N PRO A 170 -20.09 8.28 0.43
CA PRO A 170 -21.02 7.16 0.48
C PRO A 170 -22.32 7.60 -0.20
N ARG A 171 -22.82 6.76 -1.10
CA ARG A 171 -24.17 6.98 -1.67
C ARG A 171 -25.18 6.91 -0.54
N PRO A 172 -26.17 7.80 -0.53
CA PRO A 172 -27.29 7.66 0.39
C PRO A 172 -27.86 6.25 0.24
N VAL A 173 -27.95 5.51 1.34
CA VAL A 173 -28.61 4.22 1.34
C VAL A 173 -30.10 4.51 1.25
N PRO A 174 -30.82 4.01 0.21
CA PRO A 174 -32.25 4.20 0.15
C PRO A 174 -32.91 3.58 1.39
N PRO A 175 -33.94 4.19 1.92
CA PRO A 175 -34.66 3.63 3.06
C PRO A 175 -35.21 2.23 2.73
N LEU A 176 -35.25 1.36 3.73
CA LEU A 176 -35.64 -0.04 3.56
C LEU A 176 -37.02 -0.21 2.87
N ALA A 177 -37.87 0.77 3.03
CA ALA A 177 -39.21 0.78 2.37
C ALA A 177 -39.11 0.87 0.84
N GLU A 178 -38.13 1.59 0.31
CA GLU A 178 -37.89 1.71 -1.13
C GLU A 178 -37.22 0.45 -1.69
N LEU A 179 -36.40 -0.25 -0.89
CA LEU A 179 -35.73 -1.48 -1.31
C LEU A 179 -36.65 -2.72 -1.32
N ARG A 180 -37.82 -2.66 -0.68
CA ARG A 180 -38.74 -3.81 -0.60
C ARG A 180 -39.38 -4.21 -1.94
N GLY A 181 -39.36 -3.34 -2.94
CA GLY A 181 -39.89 -3.61 -4.28
C GLY A 181 -38.84 -4.15 -5.26
N ASP A 182 -37.59 -4.10 -4.94
CA ASP A 182 -36.50 -4.51 -5.83
C ASP A 182 -36.11 -5.98 -5.60
N PRO A 183 -35.76 -6.72 -6.67
CA PRO A 183 -35.23 -8.07 -6.50
C PRO A 183 -33.89 -8.02 -5.74
N VAL A 184 -33.85 -8.71 -4.61
CA VAL A 184 -32.64 -8.80 -3.80
C VAL A 184 -31.80 -9.98 -4.28
N VAL A 185 -30.57 -9.70 -4.74
CA VAL A 185 -29.56 -10.73 -5.00
C VAL A 185 -28.70 -10.86 -3.75
N ALA A 186 -28.82 -11.97 -3.04
CA ALA A 186 -27.94 -12.32 -1.94
C ALA A 186 -26.70 -13.05 -2.50
N VAL A 187 -25.52 -12.53 -2.24
CA VAL A 187 -24.25 -13.22 -2.57
C VAL A 187 -23.58 -13.63 -1.28
N ASP A 188 -23.42 -14.93 -1.07
CA ASP A 188 -22.62 -15.46 0.02
C ASP A 188 -21.14 -15.45 -0.38
N LEU A 189 -20.36 -14.59 0.27
CA LEU A 189 -18.92 -14.46 0.04
C LEU A 189 -18.07 -15.46 0.85
N ASN A 190 -18.70 -16.30 1.65
CA ASN A 190 -18.04 -17.27 2.54
C ASN A 190 -18.06 -18.72 2.01
N ALA A 191 -18.50 -18.93 0.78
CA ALA A 191 -18.51 -20.27 0.18
C ALA A 191 -17.11 -20.58 -0.38
N GLY A 192 -16.28 -21.32 0.41
CA GLY A 192 -15.02 -21.89 -0.05
C GLY A 192 -13.92 -21.90 0.98
#